data_70e0c420a2bd8e1eb9c367b687ebd62c
#
_entry.id   70e0c420a2bd8e1eb9c367b687ebd62c
#
_cell.length_a   1.000
_cell.length_b   1.000
_cell.length_c   1.000
_cell.angle_alpha   90.00
_cell.angle_beta   90.00
_cell.angle_gamma   90.00
#
_symmetry.space_group_name_H-M   'P 1'
#
loop_
_entity.id
_entity.type
_entity.pdbx_description
1 polymer ?
#
loop_
_entity_poly.entity_id
_entity_poly.type
_entity_poly.pdbx_seq_one_letter_code
_entity_poly.pdbx_strand_id
1 'polypeptide(L)'
;MSVFAMSIDTYKVSDFADKKKYINFVLLKFIVVAEKKIVETPLMKQFFEMKKKHPDAIMLYRVGDFYETFSTDAVTASEILGITLTKRANGPGQHIELAGFPHHALDTYLPKLVRAGKRVAICEQLEDPKLTKKLVKRGITELVTPGVAINGNMLDYRENNFLGAVHFGKNACGVAFLDISTGEFLTAEGTIDYIDKLLANFSPKEVLVERSCKKRFDQSFTAKYLTFELDDWMMTGEAAHDRLLKQFETKNLKGFGVDKMHNAIVASGAILFYLDLTQHTQISHITSLARIEEEKFVRLDRFTVRNLELVEPMCEDGKSLLNVIDRTVCPMGARLLRRWTLFPLKSVKQINDRLDVVEHFFKDREGRELIQRQLELVGDMERLVSKVAVGRISPREMVQMKNALNAVAPIKAYCEDADNAVLRSFGEQLNACASIRDR
;
A
#
# COMPACT_ATOMS: atom_id res chain seq x y z
N MET A 1 -27.79 25.93 18.26
CA MET A 1 -28.49 26.42 17.04
C MET A 1 -29.73 27.31 17.33
N SER A 2 -30.08 27.63 18.55
CA SER A 2 -31.29 28.42 18.88
C SER A 2 -31.07 29.86 19.36
N VAL A 3 -29.84 30.37 19.37
CA VAL A 3 -29.53 31.76 19.77
C VAL A 3 -29.14 32.66 18.59
N PHE A 4 -28.94 32.09 17.39
CA PHE A 4 -28.56 32.84 16.20
C PHE A 4 -29.73 33.24 15.29
N ALA A 5 -30.92 32.77 15.54
CA ALA A 5 -32.08 33.04 14.69
C ALA A 5 -32.89 34.30 15.06
N MET A 6 -32.56 34.97 16.14
CA MET A 6 -33.41 36.06 16.69
C MET A 6 -32.93 37.50 16.44
N SER A 7 -31.87 37.72 15.66
CA SER A 7 -31.29 39.09 15.44
C SER A 7 -31.29 39.56 13.99
N ILE A 8 -31.89 38.84 13.05
CA ILE A 8 -31.86 39.20 11.63
C ILE A 8 -33.12 39.95 11.17
N ASP A 9 -34.22 39.93 11.93
CA ASP A 9 -35.52 40.44 11.43
C ASP A 9 -35.82 41.92 11.74
N THR A 10 -34.86 42.73 12.23
CA THR A 10 -35.16 44.13 12.60
C THR A 10 -34.36 45.22 11.91
N TYR A 11 -33.58 44.94 10.88
CA TYR A 11 -32.93 46.00 10.11
C TYR A 11 -33.25 45.91 8.59
N LYS A 12 -34.24 46.73 8.17
CA LYS A 12 -34.40 47.12 6.76
C LYS A 12 -33.27 48.03 6.35
N VAL A 13 -32.24 47.49 5.70
CA VAL A 13 -31.15 48.27 5.10
C VAL A 13 -31.55 48.69 3.72
N SER A 14 -31.83 49.98 3.52
CA SER A 14 -32.29 50.56 2.28
C SER A 14 -31.20 51.10 1.34
N ASP A 15 -29.88 51.00 1.73
CA ASP A 15 -28.79 51.52 0.93
C ASP A 15 -27.62 50.57 0.73
N PHE A 16 -27.17 50.47 -0.53
CA PHE A 16 -26.09 49.61 -1.00
C PHE A 16 -24.70 49.93 -0.37
N ALA A 17 -24.48 51.17 0.06
CA ALA A 17 -23.24 51.62 0.69
C ALA A 17 -23.08 51.08 2.12
N ASP A 18 -24.19 50.88 2.84
CA ASP A 18 -24.20 50.34 4.21
C ASP A 18 -24.01 48.83 4.22
N LYS A 19 -24.47 48.11 3.19
CA LYS A 19 -24.18 46.67 3.07
C LYS A 19 -22.68 46.35 2.97
N LYS A 20 -21.92 47.17 2.27
CA LYS A 20 -20.49 47.02 2.12
C LYS A 20 -19.72 47.29 3.43
N LYS A 21 -20.18 48.27 4.20
CA LYS A 21 -19.67 48.57 5.55
C LYS A 21 -20.00 47.44 6.55
N TYR A 22 -21.21 46.90 6.46
CA TYR A 22 -21.66 45.80 7.34
C TYR A 22 -20.91 44.50 7.03
N ILE A 23 -20.74 44.16 5.76
CA ILE A 23 -19.95 43.00 5.31
C ILE A 23 -18.49 43.15 5.76
N ASN A 24 -17.90 44.32 5.60
CA ASN A 24 -16.54 44.59 6.08
C ASN A 24 -16.44 44.55 7.61
N PHE A 25 -17.44 45.02 8.35
CA PHE A 25 -17.46 44.94 9.81
C PHE A 25 -17.66 43.50 10.32
N VAL A 26 -18.47 42.68 9.65
CA VAL A 26 -18.63 41.25 9.95
C VAL A 26 -17.36 40.48 9.57
N LEU A 27 -16.76 40.76 8.41
CA LEU A 27 -15.46 40.19 8.00
C LEU A 27 -14.32 40.62 8.96
N LEU A 28 -14.27 41.88 9.38
CA LEU A 28 -13.30 42.34 10.38
C LEU A 28 -13.52 41.68 11.75
N LYS A 29 -14.77 41.48 12.20
CA LYS A 29 -15.03 40.70 13.41
C LYS A 29 -14.65 39.23 13.28
N PHE A 30 -14.86 38.60 12.14
CA PHE A 30 -14.36 37.24 11.87
C PHE A 30 -12.84 37.20 11.82
N ILE A 31 -12.17 38.19 11.23
CA ILE A 31 -10.71 38.28 11.19
C ILE A 31 -10.12 38.60 12.60
N VAL A 32 -10.77 39.47 13.38
CA VAL A 32 -10.31 39.81 14.73
C VAL A 32 -10.57 38.69 15.75
N VAL A 33 -11.57 37.83 15.52
CA VAL A 33 -11.78 36.62 16.34
C VAL A 33 -10.73 35.53 15.99
N ALA A 34 -10.09 35.61 14.80
CA ALA A 34 -9.03 34.67 14.39
C ALA A 34 -7.63 35.01 14.92
N GLU A 35 -7.42 36.18 15.56
CA GLU A 35 -6.12 36.60 16.11
C GLU A 35 -6.01 36.62 17.64
N LYS A 36 -6.75 35.80 18.36
CA LYS A 36 -6.29 35.41 19.69
C LYS A 36 -5.06 34.53 19.48
N LYS A 37 -3.86 35.06 19.72
CA LYS A 37 -2.62 34.26 19.84
C LYS A 37 -2.91 33.08 20.75
N ILE A 38 -3.12 31.90 20.16
CA ILE A 38 -3.24 30.64 20.86
C ILE A 38 -1.88 30.42 21.51
N VAL A 39 -1.79 30.51 22.83
CA VAL A 39 -0.58 30.16 23.57
C VAL A 39 -0.52 28.64 23.60
N GLU A 40 -0.01 28.07 22.51
CA GLU A 40 0.18 26.63 22.39
C GLU A 40 1.25 26.15 23.37
N THR A 41 1.01 25.02 24.02
CA THR A 41 2.06 24.37 24.82
C THR A 41 3.22 23.95 23.92
N PRO A 42 4.47 23.89 24.42
CA PRO A 42 5.62 23.48 23.60
C PRO A 42 5.43 22.14 22.88
N LEU A 43 4.73 21.20 23.51
CA LEU A 43 4.39 19.90 22.93
C LEU A 43 3.44 20.05 21.75
N MET A 44 2.38 20.87 21.88
CA MET A 44 1.41 21.08 20.81
C MET A 44 2.02 21.83 19.64
N LYS A 45 2.93 22.80 19.91
CA LYS A 45 3.68 23.48 18.85
C LYS A 45 4.48 22.47 18.03
N GLN A 46 5.21 21.57 18.68
CA GLN A 46 5.97 20.51 18.01
C GLN A 46 5.06 19.58 17.19
N PHE A 47 3.89 19.22 17.73
CA PHE A 47 2.89 18.42 17.02
C PHE A 47 2.38 19.12 15.76
N PHE A 48 1.95 20.37 15.84
CA PHE A 48 1.41 21.09 14.70
C PHE A 48 2.48 21.40 13.62
N GLU A 49 3.72 21.60 14.01
CA GLU A 49 4.83 21.75 13.05
C GLU A 49 5.04 20.48 12.21
N MET A 50 4.88 19.29 12.81
CA MET A 50 4.94 18.02 12.08
C MET A 50 3.65 17.77 11.27
N LYS A 51 2.48 18.06 11.85
CA LYS A 51 1.19 17.92 11.16
C LYS A 51 1.10 18.76 9.89
N LYS A 52 1.68 19.93 9.86
CA LYS A 52 1.75 20.79 8.66
C LYS A 52 2.48 20.12 7.49
N LYS A 53 3.42 19.22 7.75
CA LYS A 53 4.13 18.47 6.71
C LYS A 53 3.31 17.31 6.12
N HIS A 54 2.39 16.77 6.91
CA HIS A 54 1.52 15.65 6.55
C HIS A 54 0.07 15.94 6.96
N PRO A 55 -0.58 16.92 6.33
CA PRO A 55 -1.91 17.40 6.73
C PRO A 55 -3.00 16.34 6.54
N ASP A 56 -2.80 15.41 5.62
CA ASP A 56 -3.69 14.34 5.22
C ASP A 56 -3.53 13.04 6.05
N ALA A 57 -2.48 12.94 6.87
CA ALA A 57 -2.21 11.76 7.68
C ALA A 57 -2.68 11.93 9.13
N ILE A 58 -3.30 10.91 9.71
CA ILE A 58 -3.55 10.84 11.16
C ILE A 58 -2.19 10.69 11.85
N MET A 59 -1.86 11.61 12.74
CA MET A 59 -0.59 11.56 13.45
C MET A 59 -0.72 10.82 14.77
N LEU A 60 -0.04 9.68 14.90
CA LEU A 60 0.14 8.95 16.14
C LEU A 60 1.43 9.47 16.82
N TYR A 61 1.24 10.34 17.81
CA TYR A 61 2.31 11.10 18.43
C TYR A 61 2.71 10.48 19.77
N ARG A 62 3.95 9.99 19.89
CA ARG A 62 4.42 9.32 21.09
C ARG A 62 4.56 10.29 22.27
N VAL A 63 3.78 10.04 23.33
CA VAL A 63 3.83 10.78 24.59
C VAL A 63 3.96 9.79 25.74
N GLY A 64 5.16 9.62 26.27
CA GLY A 64 5.44 8.58 27.27
C GLY A 64 5.10 7.18 26.76
N ASP A 65 4.20 6.49 27.46
CA ASP A 65 3.79 5.12 27.11
C ASP A 65 2.57 5.06 26.18
N PHE A 66 2.13 6.19 25.62
CA PHE A 66 0.98 6.29 24.72
C PHE A 66 1.35 6.83 23.35
N TYR A 67 0.59 6.40 22.34
CA TYR A 67 0.38 7.18 21.13
C TYR A 67 -0.87 8.02 21.32
N GLU A 68 -0.70 9.32 21.27
CA GLU A 68 -1.76 10.32 21.36
C GLU A 68 -2.00 10.94 19.98
N THR A 69 -3.23 11.26 19.68
CA THR A 69 -3.62 12.03 18.50
C THR A 69 -4.54 13.17 18.92
N PHE A 70 -4.51 14.30 18.20
CA PHE A 70 -5.11 15.55 18.64
C PHE A 70 -6.02 16.15 17.58
N SER A 71 -6.94 17.04 18.00
CA SER A 71 -7.85 17.80 17.14
C SER A 71 -8.71 16.89 16.25
N THR A 72 -8.86 17.20 14.97
CA THR A 72 -9.62 16.40 13.99
C THR A 72 -9.14 14.97 13.85
N ASP A 73 -7.83 14.73 14.00
CA ASP A 73 -7.26 13.38 13.96
C ASP A 73 -7.77 12.53 15.13
N ALA A 74 -7.92 13.16 16.34
CA ALA A 74 -8.44 12.47 17.52
C ALA A 74 -9.90 12.04 17.34
N VAL A 75 -10.73 12.89 16.75
CA VAL A 75 -12.14 12.58 16.46
C VAL A 75 -12.21 11.40 15.49
N THR A 76 -11.50 11.49 14.37
CA THR A 76 -11.47 10.43 13.35
C THR A 76 -10.92 9.11 13.90
N ALA A 77 -9.83 9.16 14.66
CA ALA A 77 -9.23 7.97 15.26
C ALA A 77 -10.16 7.34 16.31
N SER A 78 -10.81 8.15 17.15
CA SER A 78 -11.79 7.68 18.15
C SER A 78 -12.93 6.91 17.49
N GLU A 79 -13.50 7.44 16.41
CA GLU A 79 -14.60 6.81 15.66
C GLU A 79 -14.17 5.47 15.04
N ILE A 80 -13.02 5.43 14.37
CA ILE A 80 -12.54 4.21 13.68
C ILE A 80 -12.10 3.14 14.67
N LEU A 81 -11.40 3.53 15.74
CA LEU A 81 -10.80 2.60 16.68
C LEU A 81 -11.76 2.16 17.79
N GLY A 82 -12.86 2.90 18.01
CA GLY A 82 -13.76 2.69 19.13
C GLY A 82 -13.13 3.02 20.49
N ILE A 83 -12.21 4.00 20.54
CA ILE A 83 -11.54 4.46 21.77
C ILE A 83 -12.14 5.77 22.27
N THR A 84 -11.96 6.05 23.55
CA THR A 84 -12.55 7.24 24.20
C THR A 84 -11.93 8.53 23.65
N LEU A 85 -12.80 9.44 23.19
CA LEU A 85 -12.42 10.81 22.88
C LEU A 85 -12.44 11.64 24.18
N THR A 86 -11.32 12.22 24.51
CA THR A 86 -11.12 13.08 25.70
C THR A 86 -10.66 14.48 25.29
N LYS A 87 -10.33 15.30 26.27
CA LYS A 87 -9.80 16.67 26.05
C LYS A 87 -8.53 16.88 26.85
N ARG A 88 -7.54 17.53 26.23
CA ARG A 88 -6.29 17.93 26.87
C ARG A 88 -6.24 19.46 26.98
N ALA A 89 -5.77 19.97 28.12
CA ALA A 89 -5.50 21.39 28.26
C ALA A 89 -4.39 21.85 27.35
N ASN A 90 -4.62 22.93 26.60
CA ASN A 90 -3.67 23.53 25.65
C ASN A 90 -3.53 25.03 25.94
N GLY A 91 -2.99 25.34 27.11
CA GLY A 91 -2.88 26.73 27.61
C GLY A 91 -4.08 27.17 28.46
N PRO A 92 -4.07 28.41 28.94
CA PRO A 92 -5.11 28.92 29.87
C PRO A 92 -6.50 28.94 29.22
N GLY A 93 -7.40 28.13 29.75
CA GLY A 93 -8.80 28.08 29.30
C GLY A 93 -9.07 27.44 27.94
N GLN A 94 -8.08 26.80 27.33
CA GLN A 94 -8.23 26.12 26.07
C GLN A 94 -8.04 24.61 26.19
N HIS A 95 -8.86 23.87 25.44
CA HIS A 95 -8.80 22.42 25.38
C HIS A 95 -8.75 21.99 23.92
N ILE A 96 -8.05 20.90 23.65
CA ILE A 96 -7.98 20.24 22.35
C ILE A 96 -8.47 18.80 22.51
N GLU A 97 -9.18 18.30 21.52
CA GLU A 97 -9.60 16.90 21.46
C GLU A 97 -8.38 16.00 21.48
N LEU A 98 -8.45 14.91 22.25
CA LEU A 98 -7.43 13.91 22.45
C LEU A 98 -8.05 12.52 22.38
N ALA A 99 -7.43 11.65 21.60
CA ALA A 99 -7.62 10.21 21.69
C ALA A 99 -6.26 9.53 21.73
N GLY A 100 -6.15 8.37 22.37
CA GLY A 100 -4.86 7.68 22.43
C GLY A 100 -5.00 6.27 22.95
N PHE A 101 -3.95 5.50 22.75
CA PHE A 101 -3.82 4.10 23.18
C PHE A 101 -2.39 3.79 23.61
N PRO A 102 -2.18 2.76 24.45
CA PRO A 102 -0.83 2.36 24.88
C PRO A 102 0.06 1.99 23.69
N HIS A 103 1.33 2.42 23.69
CA HIS A 103 2.22 2.24 22.54
C HIS A 103 2.42 0.78 22.13
N HIS A 104 2.44 -0.14 23.10
CA HIS A 104 2.57 -1.57 22.83
C HIS A 104 1.36 -2.17 22.09
N ALA A 105 0.25 -1.44 22.01
CA ALA A 105 -0.95 -1.83 21.27
C ALA A 105 -0.97 -1.29 19.83
N LEU A 106 0.13 -0.71 19.32
CA LEU A 106 0.23 -0.18 17.97
C LEU A 106 -0.20 -1.23 16.92
N ASP A 107 0.30 -2.46 17.04
CA ASP A 107 -0.02 -3.57 16.12
C ASP A 107 -1.50 -3.96 16.10
N THR A 108 -2.27 -3.55 17.11
CA THR A 108 -3.73 -3.78 17.18
C THR A 108 -4.53 -2.64 16.56
N TYR A 109 -4.11 -1.39 16.78
CA TYR A 109 -4.87 -0.21 16.38
C TYR A 109 -4.49 0.36 15.02
N LEU A 110 -3.20 0.36 14.67
CA LEU A 110 -2.71 0.83 13.36
C LEU A 110 -3.40 0.14 12.18
N PRO A 111 -3.55 -1.21 12.17
CA PRO A 111 -4.26 -1.89 11.08
C PRO A 111 -5.69 -1.42 10.86
N LYS A 112 -6.40 -1.05 11.91
CA LYS A 112 -7.80 -0.56 11.79
C LYS A 112 -7.86 0.79 11.07
N LEU A 113 -6.94 1.70 11.37
CA LEU A 113 -6.85 3.00 10.69
C LEU A 113 -6.49 2.83 9.21
N VAL A 114 -5.48 2.00 8.91
CA VAL A 114 -5.03 1.77 7.54
C VAL A 114 -6.11 1.06 6.71
N ARG A 115 -6.80 0.05 7.25
CA ARG A 115 -7.93 -0.63 6.58
C ARG A 115 -9.12 0.31 6.35
N ALA A 116 -9.31 1.33 7.19
CA ALA A 116 -10.28 2.40 6.97
C ALA A 116 -9.83 3.43 5.91
N GLY A 117 -8.76 3.14 5.16
CA GLY A 117 -8.23 3.99 4.10
C GLY A 117 -7.49 5.22 4.61
N LYS A 118 -7.07 5.26 5.89
CA LYS A 118 -6.36 6.41 6.44
C LYS A 118 -4.85 6.25 6.28
N ARG A 119 -4.18 7.37 6.00
CA ARG A 119 -2.73 7.50 6.08
C ARG A 119 -2.37 7.81 7.53
N VAL A 120 -1.34 7.18 8.06
CA VAL A 120 -0.97 7.30 9.48
C VAL A 120 0.51 7.61 9.59
N ALA A 121 0.84 8.75 10.20
CA ALA A 121 2.21 9.15 10.51
C ALA A 121 2.56 8.68 11.93
N ILE A 122 3.54 7.80 12.05
CA ILE A 122 4.07 7.34 13.33
C ILE A 122 5.18 8.30 13.75
N CYS A 123 4.99 8.97 14.87
CA CYS A 123 5.93 9.93 15.42
C CYS A 123 6.52 9.42 16.73
N GLU A 124 7.82 9.10 16.71
CA GLU A 124 8.56 8.54 17.84
C GLU A 124 9.42 9.58 18.55
N GLN A 125 9.74 9.27 19.81
CA GLN A 125 10.75 9.99 20.59
C GLN A 125 12.14 9.60 20.07
N LEU A 126 12.91 10.59 19.61
CA LEU A 126 14.26 10.39 19.08
C LEU A 126 15.35 10.45 20.15
N GLU A 127 14.98 10.79 21.39
CA GLU A 127 15.87 10.94 22.54
C GLU A 127 15.26 10.19 23.74
N ASP A 128 16.13 9.69 24.62
CA ASP A 128 15.66 9.09 25.87
C ASP A 128 15.10 10.20 26.81
N PRO A 129 13.81 10.11 27.19
CA PRO A 129 13.21 11.07 28.10
C PRO A 129 13.94 11.23 29.44
N LYS A 130 14.67 10.19 29.89
CA LYS A 130 15.41 10.22 31.15
C LYS A 130 16.70 11.04 31.08
N LEU A 131 17.23 11.25 29.88
CA LEU A 131 18.51 11.95 29.65
C LEU A 131 18.31 13.44 29.33
N THR A 132 17.08 13.89 29.03
CA THR A 132 16.82 15.29 28.68
C THR A 132 15.95 16.00 29.71
N LYS A 133 16.35 17.23 30.08
CA LYS A 133 15.54 18.14 30.92
C LYS A 133 14.63 19.04 30.11
N LYS A 134 14.75 19.00 28.77
CA LYS A 134 13.95 19.79 27.83
C LYS A 134 12.81 18.95 27.25
N LEU A 135 11.98 19.57 26.40
CA LEU A 135 11.02 18.83 25.60
C LEU A 135 11.74 17.80 24.72
N VAL A 136 11.37 16.53 24.87
CA VAL A 136 11.93 15.42 24.09
C VAL A 136 11.72 15.69 22.60
N LYS A 137 12.81 15.57 21.83
CA LYS A 137 12.75 15.69 20.37
C LYS A 137 12.03 14.51 19.78
N ARG A 138 11.12 14.76 18.86
CA ARG A 138 10.34 13.75 18.15
C ARG A 138 10.48 13.92 16.65
N GLY A 139 10.24 12.83 15.93
CA GLY A 139 10.25 12.83 14.47
C GLY A 139 9.35 11.74 13.92
N ILE A 140 8.89 11.94 12.70
CA ILE A 140 8.15 10.92 11.96
C ILE A 140 9.15 9.86 11.53
N THR A 141 8.95 8.64 11.99
CA THR A 141 9.78 7.46 11.68
C THR A 141 9.23 6.65 10.53
N GLU A 142 7.91 6.72 10.34
CA GLU A 142 7.23 5.96 9.28
C GLU A 142 5.90 6.64 8.94
N LEU A 143 5.57 6.67 7.65
CA LEU A 143 4.25 7.04 7.15
C LEU A 143 3.60 5.80 6.55
N VAL A 144 2.67 5.20 7.27
CA VAL A 144 1.95 3.99 6.86
C VAL A 144 0.71 4.39 6.08
N THR A 145 0.57 3.84 4.87
CA THR A 145 -0.59 4.05 4.00
C THR A 145 -1.14 2.71 3.52
N PRO A 146 -2.36 2.65 2.99
CA PRO A 146 -2.92 1.41 2.47
C PRO A 146 -2.04 0.72 1.43
N GLY A 147 -1.35 1.49 0.58
CA GLY A 147 -0.50 0.96 -0.50
C GLY A 147 0.88 0.47 -0.06
N VAL A 148 1.40 0.92 1.11
CA VAL A 148 2.76 0.58 1.58
C VAL A 148 2.77 -0.15 2.91
N ALA A 149 1.70 -0.85 3.26
CA ALA A 149 1.63 -1.67 4.46
C ALA A 149 2.52 -2.91 4.33
N ILE A 150 3.42 -3.15 5.31
CA ILE A 150 4.30 -4.33 5.38
C ILE A 150 3.88 -5.27 6.52
N ASN A 151 3.25 -4.74 7.58
CA ASN A 151 2.89 -5.54 8.73
C ASN A 151 1.80 -6.56 8.38
N GLY A 152 2.05 -7.85 8.67
CA GLY A 152 1.14 -8.96 8.36
C GLY A 152 -0.27 -8.81 8.92
N ASN A 153 -0.44 -8.11 10.05
CA ASN A 153 -1.76 -7.84 10.64
C ASN A 153 -2.61 -6.86 9.80
N MET A 154 -2.00 -6.12 8.86
CA MET A 154 -2.68 -5.20 7.96
C MET A 154 -3.07 -5.85 6.64
N LEU A 155 -2.41 -6.93 6.27
CA LEU A 155 -2.47 -7.56 4.96
C LEU A 155 -3.38 -8.79 4.99
N ASP A 156 -4.10 -9.01 3.88
CA ASP A 156 -4.62 -10.32 3.58
C ASP A 156 -3.47 -11.19 3.03
N TYR A 157 -3.27 -12.37 3.60
CA TYR A 157 -2.19 -13.27 3.18
C TYR A 157 -2.46 -13.91 1.81
N ARG A 158 -3.72 -13.98 1.38
CA ARG A 158 -4.12 -14.55 0.08
C ARG A 158 -4.12 -13.55 -1.07
N GLU A 159 -3.95 -12.25 -0.77
CA GLU A 159 -3.96 -11.18 -1.75
C GLU A 159 -2.66 -10.39 -1.74
N ASN A 160 -2.31 -9.83 -2.90
CA ASN A 160 -1.27 -8.81 -2.99
C ASN A 160 -1.79 -7.46 -2.47
N ASN A 161 -0.88 -6.66 -1.93
CA ASN A 161 -1.17 -5.30 -1.48
C ASN A 161 -0.48 -4.30 -2.39
N PHE A 162 -1.04 -4.08 -3.57
CA PHE A 162 -0.41 -3.21 -4.56
C PHE A 162 -0.58 -1.72 -4.26
N LEU A 163 0.53 -1.00 -4.32
CA LEU A 163 0.61 0.42 -4.59
C LEU A 163 0.68 0.58 -6.11
N GLY A 164 -0.21 1.39 -6.68
CA GLY A 164 -0.22 1.72 -8.11
C GLY A 164 0.36 3.10 -8.37
N ALA A 165 0.88 3.35 -9.59
CA ALA A 165 1.17 4.68 -10.09
C ALA A 165 0.77 4.77 -11.56
N VAL A 166 0.20 5.91 -11.96
CA VAL A 166 -0.21 6.16 -13.35
C VAL A 166 0.43 7.45 -13.85
N HIS A 167 1.09 7.37 -14.99
CA HIS A 167 1.63 8.53 -15.71
C HIS A 167 0.95 8.68 -17.07
N PHE A 168 0.50 9.91 -17.39
CA PHE A 168 -0.16 10.25 -18.65
C PHE A 168 0.83 10.85 -19.64
N GLY A 169 1.35 10.05 -20.55
CA GLY A 169 2.14 10.55 -21.66
C GLY A 169 1.26 11.17 -22.77
N LYS A 170 1.91 11.59 -23.87
CA LYS A 170 1.24 12.21 -25.03
C LYS A 170 0.35 11.22 -25.77
N ASN A 171 0.86 10.02 -26.09
CA ASN A 171 0.18 9.02 -26.91
C ASN A 171 -0.18 7.74 -26.16
N ALA A 172 0.43 7.50 -25.01
CA ALA A 172 0.23 6.32 -24.19
C ALA A 172 0.30 6.68 -22.72
N CYS A 173 -0.25 5.83 -21.86
CA CYS A 173 -0.13 5.92 -20.42
C CYS A 173 0.80 4.82 -19.90
N GLY A 174 1.57 5.14 -18.88
CA GLY A 174 2.34 4.16 -18.10
C GLY A 174 1.64 3.82 -16.80
N VAL A 175 1.76 2.58 -16.36
CA VAL A 175 1.31 2.13 -15.05
C VAL A 175 2.38 1.28 -14.40
N ALA A 176 2.50 1.38 -13.10
CA ALA A 176 3.34 0.49 -12.29
C ALA A 176 2.56 0.01 -11.07
N PHE A 177 2.88 -1.20 -10.62
CA PHE A 177 2.31 -1.83 -9.42
C PHE A 177 3.44 -2.41 -8.58
N LEU A 178 3.50 -2.06 -7.31
CA LEU A 178 4.44 -2.61 -6.36
C LEU A 178 3.71 -3.18 -5.14
N ASP A 179 3.94 -4.44 -4.83
CA ASP A 179 3.64 -4.98 -3.51
C ASP A 179 4.93 -4.99 -2.67
N ILE A 180 5.07 -3.99 -1.80
CA ILE A 180 6.25 -3.85 -0.95
C ILE A 180 6.43 -5.03 0.01
N SER A 181 5.35 -5.73 0.36
CA SER A 181 5.39 -6.88 1.26
C SER A 181 5.97 -8.14 0.63
N THR A 182 5.93 -8.25 -0.70
CA THR A 182 6.47 -9.40 -1.46
C THR A 182 7.68 -9.03 -2.31
N GLY A 183 7.89 -7.74 -2.57
CA GLY A 183 8.91 -7.24 -3.49
C GLY A 183 8.51 -7.34 -4.96
N GLU A 184 7.27 -7.73 -5.25
CA GLU A 184 6.78 -7.85 -6.62
C GLU A 184 6.56 -6.48 -7.25
N PHE A 185 7.30 -6.16 -8.31
CA PHE A 185 7.24 -4.88 -9.00
C PHE A 185 6.96 -5.10 -10.50
N LEU A 186 5.80 -4.62 -10.94
CA LEU A 186 5.27 -4.83 -12.28
C LEU A 186 5.03 -3.49 -12.98
N THR A 187 5.20 -3.44 -14.30
CA THR A 187 4.92 -2.23 -15.07
C THR A 187 4.38 -2.54 -16.46
N ALA A 188 3.60 -1.60 -17.00
CA ALA A 188 3.07 -1.66 -18.36
C ALA A 188 2.95 -0.27 -18.97
N GLU A 189 2.91 -0.22 -20.29
CA GLU A 189 2.61 0.99 -21.07
C GLU A 189 1.62 0.65 -22.18
N GLY A 190 0.62 1.51 -22.39
CA GLY A 190 -0.40 1.29 -23.40
C GLY A 190 -1.49 2.36 -23.43
N THR A 191 -2.63 2.03 -24.02
CA THR A 191 -3.80 2.91 -24.08
C THR A 191 -4.45 3.07 -22.70
N ILE A 192 -5.23 4.13 -22.51
CA ILE A 192 -6.00 4.36 -21.26
C ILE A 192 -6.92 3.16 -20.97
N ASP A 193 -7.57 2.59 -21.98
CA ASP A 193 -8.44 1.41 -21.84
C ASP A 193 -7.67 0.17 -21.34
N TYR A 194 -6.45 -0.02 -21.81
CA TYR A 194 -5.59 -1.09 -21.31
C TYR A 194 -5.18 -0.87 -19.85
N ILE A 195 -4.79 0.36 -19.50
CA ILE A 195 -4.41 0.71 -18.14
C ILE A 195 -5.61 0.58 -17.17
N ASP A 196 -6.83 0.95 -17.60
CA ASP A 196 -8.05 0.76 -16.80
C ASP A 196 -8.29 -0.72 -16.45
N LYS A 197 -8.10 -1.62 -17.44
CA LYS A 197 -8.20 -3.07 -17.20
C LYS A 197 -7.14 -3.58 -16.22
N LEU A 198 -5.90 -3.09 -16.33
CA LEU A 198 -4.85 -3.46 -15.38
C LEU A 198 -5.15 -2.95 -13.96
N LEU A 199 -5.57 -1.68 -13.84
CA LEU A 199 -5.97 -1.12 -12.53
C LEU A 199 -7.13 -1.91 -11.91
N ALA A 200 -8.12 -2.31 -12.71
CA ALA A 200 -9.25 -3.12 -12.24
C ALA A 200 -8.80 -4.51 -11.75
N ASN A 201 -7.91 -5.17 -12.49
CA ASN A 201 -7.47 -6.54 -12.19
C ASN A 201 -6.45 -6.62 -11.04
N PHE A 202 -5.52 -5.66 -10.96
CA PHE A 202 -4.55 -5.58 -9.85
C PHE A 202 -5.15 -4.95 -8.59
N SER A 203 -6.25 -4.17 -8.72
CA SER A 203 -6.98 -3.54 -7.61
C SER A 203 -6.06 -2.87 -6.58
N PRO A 204 -5.20 -1.92 -6.98
CA PRO A 204 -4.26 -1.29 -6.07
C PRO A 204 -5.00 -0.61 -4.91
N LYS A 205 -4.45 -0.74 -3.71
CA LYS A 205 -5.03 -0.14 -2.49
C LYS A 205 -4.85 1.38 -2.45
N GLU A 206 -3.88 1.89 -3.20
CA GLU A 206 -3.59 3.31 -3.36
C GLU A 206 -2.97 3.54 -4.74
N VAL A 207 -3.29 4.67 -5.39
CA VAL A 207 -2.76 5.03 -6.71
C VAL A 207 -2.11 6.40 -6.67
N LEU A 208 -0.85 6.46 -7.09
CA LEU A 208 -0.08 7.69 -7.21
C LEU A 208 -0.38 8.35 -8.55
N VAL A 209 -0.64 9.65 -8.51
CA VAL A 209 -0.97 10.45 -9.68
C VAL A 209 -0.20 11.76 -9.62
N GLU A 210 0.27 12.24 -10.75
CA GLU A 210 0.84 13.59 -10.88
C GLU A 210 -0.24 14.64 -10.53
N ARG A 211 0.12 15.63 -9.69
CA ARG A 211 -0.82 16.65 -9.23
C ARG A 211 -1.53 17.36 -10.36
N SER A 212 -0.80 17.73 -11.41
CA SER A 212 -1.33 18.38 -12.60
C SER A 212 -2.31 17.49 -13.37
N CYS A 213 -2.20 16.16 -13.26
CA CYS A 213 -3.00 15.17 -13.99
C CYS A 213 -4.18 14.60 -13.20
N LYS A 214 -4.39 14.99 -11.93
CA LYS A 214 -5.45 14.42 -11.07
C LYS A 214 -6.85 14.49 -11.70
N LYS A 215 -7.23 15.63 -12.27
CA LYS A 215 -8.53 15.80 -12.95
C LYS A 215 -8.67 14.86 -14.15
N ARG A 216 -7.59 14.70 -14.93
CA ARG A 216 -7.56 13.79 -16.08
C ARG A 216 -7.71 12.34 -15.62
N PHE A 217 -7.07 11.96 -14.51
CA PHE A 217 -7.21 10.64 -13.90
C PHE A 217 -8.67 10.34 -13.53
N ASP A 218 -9.32 11.26 -12.79
CA ASP A 218 -10.70 11.09 -12.33
C ASP A 218 -11.72 11.02 -13.50
N GLN A 219 -11.40 11.64 -14.64
CA GLN A 219 -12.22 11.58 -15.85
C GLN A 219 -11.95 10.34 -16.71
N SER A 220 -10.73 9.81 -16.68
CA SER A 220 -10.31 8.68 -17.52
C SER A 220 -10.71 7.33 -16.94
N PHE A 221 -10.76 7.20 -15.61
CA PHE A 221 -11.04 5.94 -14.93
C PHE A 221 -12.36 5.99 -14.18
N THR A 222 -13.25 5.05 -14.47
CA THR A 222 -14.60 5.00 -13.89
C THR A 222 -14.62 4.50 -12.45
N ALA A 223 -13.61 3.71 -12.05
CA ALA A 223 -13.46 3.23 -10.69
C ALA A 223 -12.92 4.33 -9.77
N LYS A 224 -13.44 4.39 -8.55
CA LYS A 224 -12.89 5.29 -7.52
C LYS A 224 -11.72 4.59 -6.83
N TYR A 225 -10.52 5.13 -7.01
CA TYR A 225 -9.31 4.71 -6.31
C TYR A 225 -8.98 5.68 -5.18
N LEU A 226 -8.38 5.19 -4.12
CA LEU A 226 -7.70 6.04 -3.16
C LEU A 226 -6.45 6.61 -3.85
N THR A 227 -6.43 7.90 -4.11
CA THR A 227 -5.32 8.53 -4.85
C THR A 227 -4.45 9.39 -3.95
N PHE A 228 -3.16 9.43 -4.26
CA PHE A 228 -2.22 10.39 -3.69
C PHE A 228 -1.56 11.21 -4.81
N GLU A 229 -1.52 12.53 -4.62
CA GLU A 229 -0.96 13.46 -5.60
C GLU A 229 0.53 13.68 -5.33
N LEU A 230 1.37 13.30 -6.29
CA LEU A 230 2.80 13.58 -6.26
C LEU A 230 3.11 14.92 -6.91
N ASP A 231 4.18 15.56 -6.47
CA ASP A 231 4.72 16.75 -7.12
C ASP A 231 5.27 16.39 -8.52
N ASP A 232 5.03 17.27 -9.49
CA ASP A 232 5.30 17.02 -10.91
C ASP A 232 6.76 16.64 -11.20
N TRP A 233 7.72 17.15 -10.41
CA TRP A 233 9.13 16.80 -10.58
C TRP A 233 9.46 15.32 -10.31
N MET A 234 8.67 14.64 -9.47
CA MET A 234 8.81 13.20 -9.18
C MET A 234 8.31 12.33 -10.32
N MET A 235 7.54 12.90 -11.23
CA MET A 235 6.94 12.25 -12.39
C MET A 235 7.65 12.62 -13.69
N THR A 236 8.96 12.91 -13.61
CA THR A 236 9.81 13.21 -14.79
C THR A 236 10.59 11.99 -15.23
N GLY A 237 10.84 11.86 -16.55
CA GLY A 237 11.54 10.69 -17.12
C GLY A 237 12.97 10.54 -16.62
N GLU A 238 13.71 11.64 -16.52
CA GLU A 238 15.10 11.65 -16.07
C GLU A 238 15.23 11.21 -14.60
N ALA A 239 14.50 11.87 -13.70
CA ALA A 239 14.53 11.54 -12.27
C ALA A 239 14.07 10.10 -12.00
N ALA A 240 13.01 9.64 -12.67
CA ALA A 240 12.49 8.28 -12.55
C ALA A 240 13.51 7.23 -13.03
N HIS A 241 14.14 7.47 -14.17
CA HIS A 241 15.15 6.58 -14.73
C HIS A 241 16.35 6.43 -13.78
N ASP A 242 16.90 7.54 -13.30
CA ASP A 242 18.03 7.54 -12.38
C ASP A 242 17.68 6.85 -11.05
N ARG A 243 16.47 7.07 -10.53
CA ARG A 243 16.01 6.41 -9.29
C ARG A 243 15.91 4.90 -9.44
N LEU A 244 15.46 4.41 -10.61
CA LEU A 244 15.40 2.98 -10.93
C LEU A 244 16.80 2.37 -11.10
N LEU A 245 17.73 3.05 -11.80
CA LEU A 245 19.12 2.60 -11.93
C LEU A 245 19.77 2.44 -10.55
N LYS A 246 19.54 3.40 -9.67
CA LYS A 246 20.05 3.35 -8.29
C LYS A 246 19.44 2.19 -7.50
N GLN A 247 18.12 1.94 -7.64
CA GLN A 247 17.45 0.84 -6.92
C GLN A 247 17.99 -0.53 -7.32
N PHE A 248 18.18 -0.75 -8.63
CA PHE A 248 18.59 -2.05 -9.15
C PHE A 248 20.10 -2.19 -9.33
N GLU A 249 20.89 -1.18 -8.92
CA GLU A 249 22.36 -1.15 -9.02
C GLU A 249 22.84 -1.50 -10.44
N THR A 250 22.15 -0.96 -11.47
CA THR A 250 22.41 -1.25 -12.88
C THR A 250 22.75 0.00 -13.67
N LYS A 251 23.42 -0.19 -14.82
CA LYS A 251 23.79 0.90 -15.74
C LYS A 251 22.70 1.22 -16.77
N ASN A 252 21.74 0.34 -16.97
CA ASN A 252 20.63 0.54 -17.91
C ASN A 252 19.45 -0.39 -17.55
N LEU A 253 18.27 -0.10 -18.10
CA LEU A 253 17.05 -0.87 -17.85
C LEU A 253 16.76 -1.94 -18.92
N LYS A 254 17.68 -2.21 -19.85
CA LYS A 254 17.50 -3.18 -20.95
C LYS A 254 17.24 -4.60 -20.44
N GLY A 255 17.93 -5.00 -19.36
CA GLY A 255 17.76 -6.32 -18.75
C GLY A 255 16.35 -6.59 -18.23
N PHE A 256 15.59 -5.54 -17.92
CA PHE A 256 14.20 -5.63 -17.49
C PHE A 256 13.18 -5.53 -18.65
N GLY A 257 13.65 -5.27 -19.89
CA GLY A 257 12.80 -5.15 -21.08
C GLY A 257 11.91 -3.92 -21.10
N VAL A 258 12.25 -2.86 -20.33
CA VAL A 258 11.44 -1.63 -20.19
C VAL A 258 12.11 -0.38 -20.72
N ASP A 259 13.30 -0.47 -21.30
CA ASP A 259 14.12 0.65 -21.75
C ASP A 259 13.43 1.58 -22.76
N LYS A 260 12.48 1.07 -23.53
CA LYS A 260 11.68 1.83 -24.51
C LYS A 260 10.32 2.31 -23.98
N MET A 261 9.96 1.95 -22.75
CA MET A 261 8.65 2.21 -22.15
C MET A 261 8.73 3.47 -21.25
N HIS A 262 8.83 4.64 -21.88
CA HIS A 262 9.11 5.89 -21.15
C HIS A 262 8.08 6.21 -20.07
N ASN A 263 6.77 6.04 -20.36
CA ASN A 263 5.73 6.34 -19.39
C ASN A 263 5.69 5.28 -18.25
N ALA A 264 6.01 4.03 -18.56
CA ALA A 264 6.14 2.96 -17.56
C ALA A 264 7.33 3.21 -16.61
N ILE A 265 8.46 3.70 -17.14
CA ILE A 265 9.62 4.11 -16.33
C ILE A 265 9.23 5.24 -15.37
N VAL A 266 8.51 6.26 -15.84
CA VAL A 266 8.03 7.36 -14.98
C VAL A 266 7.13 6.85 -13.87
N ALA A 267 6.15 6.03 -14.20
CA ALA A 267 5.24 5.44 -13.20
C ALA A 267 5.99 4.58 -12.17
N SER A 268 6.98 3.79 -12.62
CA SER A 268 7.80 2.95 -11.73
C SER A 268 8.69 3.79 -10.81
N GLY A 269 9.34 4.83 -11.35
CA GLY A 269 10.15 5.75 -10.55
C GLY A 269 9.33 6.52 -9.51
N ALA A 270 8.12 6.92 -9.86
CA ALA A 270 7.18 7.59 -8.95
C ALA A 270 6.88 6.75 -7.70
N ILE A 271 6.71 5.43 -7.86
CA ILE A 271 6.55 4.51 -6.72
C ILE A 271 7.77 4.57 -5.79
N LEU A 272 8.98 4.51 -6.33
CA LEU A 272 10.20 4.56 -5.52
C LEU A 272 10.37 5.90 -4.80
N PHE A 273 10.03 7.02 -5.44
CA PHE A 273 10.01 8.33 -4.77
C PHE A 273 8.98 8.39 -3.64
N TYR A 274 7.83 7.77 -3.85
CA TYR A 274 6.82 7.70 -2.79
C TYR A 274 7.28 6.87 -1.60
N LEU A 275 8.03 5.79 -1.81
CA LEU A 275 8.65 5.03 -0.72
C LEU A 275 9.66 5.89 0.06
N ASP A 276 10.43 6.72 -0.62
CA ASP A 276 11.35 7.67 0.03
C ASP A 276 10.57 8.70 0.88
N LEU A 277 9.44 9.25 0.35
CA LEU A 277 8.56 10.18 1.08
C LEU A 277 7.92 9.53 2.32
N THR A 278 7.61 8.25 2.25
CA THR A 278 6.97 7.51 3.35
C THR A 278 7.97 6.87 4.30
N GLN A 279 9.27 7.20 4.15
CA GLN A 279 10.38 6.72 4.97
C GLN A 279 10.63 5.20 4.89
N HIS A 280 10.22 4.57 3.80
CA HIS A 280 10.54 3.17 3.50
C HIS A 280 11.87 3.08 2.75
N THR A 281 12.98 3.23 3.49
CA THR A 281 14.34 3.28 2.90
C THR A 281 15.01 1.91 2.77
N GLN A 282 14.57 0.92 3.55
CA GLN A 282 15.10 -0.44 3.52
C GLN A 282 14.28 -1.31 2.55
N ILE A 283 14.56 -1.18 1.26
CA ILE A 283 13.82 -1.84 0.16
C ILE A 283 14.72 -2.73 -0.70
N SER A 284 15.78 -3.29 -0.13
CA SER A 284 16.75 -4.14 -0.83
C SER A 284 16.16 -5.45 -1.39
N HIS A 285 15.01 -5.89 -0.87
CA HIS A 285 14.27 -7.04 -1.40
C HIS A 285 13.56 -6.75 -2.73
N ILE A 286 13.39 -5.50 -3.12
CA ILE A 286 12.86 -5.12 -4.43
C ILE A 286 14.02 -5.15 -5.44
N THR A 287 14.25 -6.30 -6.04
CA THR A 287 15.44 -6.60 -6.87
C THR A 287 15.16 -6.57 -8.36
N SER A 288 13.90 -6.52 -8.79
CA SER A 288 13.53 -6.61 -10.20
C SER A 288 12.28 -5.81 -10.52
N LEU A 289 12.16 -5.44 -11.79
CA LEU A 289 10.98 -4.82 -12.39
C LEU A 289 10.55 -5.69 -13.59
N ALA A 290 9.35 -6.23 -13.56
CA ALA A 290 8.85 -7.09 -14.61
C ALA A 290 7.83 -6.37 -15.49
N ARG A 291 7.97 -6.54 -16.80
CA ARG A 291 7.01 -6.03 -17.78
C ARG A 291 5.77 -6.94 -17.82
N ILE A 292 4.58 -6.33 -17.78
CA ILE A 292 3.33 -7.02 -18.08
C ILE A 292 3.16 -7.07 -19.59
N GLU A 293 3.21 -8.27 -20.16
CA GLU A 293 3.06 -8.47 -21.61
C GLU A 293 1.59 -8.62 -21.98
N GLU A 294 1.03 -7.59 -22.61
CA GLU A 294 -0.36 -7.53 -23.01
C GLU A 294 -0.82 -8.70 -23.90
N GLU A 295 0.07 -9.19 -24.74
CA GLU A 295 -0.25 -10.24 -25.73
C GLU A 295 -0.34 -11.64 -25.14
N LYS A 296 0.26 -11.88 -23.97
CA LYS A 296 0.28 -13.21 -23.31
C LYS A 296 -1.08 -13.64 -22.76
N PHE A 297 -1.95 -12.69 -22.41
CA PHE A 297 -3.15 -12.95 -21.62
C PHE A 297 -4.43 -12.56 -22.35
N VAL A 298 -5.52 -13.26 -22.04
CA VAL A 298 -6.87 -12.83 -22.39
C VAL A 298 -7.19 -11.58 -21.56
N ARG A 299 -7.67 -10.54 -22.25
CA ARG A 299 -8.01 -9.26 -21.60
C ARG A 299 -9.41 -9.36 -21.02
N LEU A 300 -9.48 -9.45 -19.71
CA LEU A 300 -10.74 -9.39 -18.98
C LEU A 300 -10.93 -7.96 -18.48
N ASP A 301 -12.05 -7.35 -18.83
CA ASP A 301 -12.44 -6.06 -18.28
C ASP A 301 -13.15 -6.24 -16.92
N ARG A 302 -13.34 -5.12 -16.22
CA ARG A 302 -13.98 -5.10 -14.90
C ARG A 302 -15.39 -5.70 -14.91
N PHE A 303 -16.16 -5.46 -15.97
CA PHE A 303 -17.53 -5.97 -16.08
C PHE A 303 -17.53 -7.48 -16.27
N THR A 304 -16.63 -7.99 -17.09
CA THR A 304 -16.45 -9.44 -17.30
C THR A 304 -16.03 -10.14 -15.99
N VAL A 305 -15.03 -9.61 -15.29
CA VAL A 305 -14.57 -10.16 -14.00
C VAL A 305 -15.71 -10.21 -12.99
N ARG A 306 -16.47 -9.10 -12.87
CA ARG A 306 -17.61 -9.00 -11.96
C ARG A 306 -18.76 -9.90 -12.34
N ASN A 307 -19.19 -9.85 -13.62
CA ASN A 307 -20.39 -10.59 -14.07
C ASN A 307 -20.18 -12.11 -14.08
N LEU A 308 -18.94 -12.57 -14.26
CA LEU A 308 -18.57 -13.97 -14.11
C LEU A 308 -18.25 -14.36 -12.66
N GLU A 309 -18.33 -13.42 -11.72
CA GLU A 309 -18.00 -13.63 -10.30
C GLU A 309 -16.65 -14.35 -10.13
N LEU A 310 -15.61 -13.94 -10.85
CA LEU A 310 -14.35 -14.65 -10.87
C LEU A 310 -13.63 -14.61 -9.51
N VAL A 311 -13.60 -13.47 -8.84
CA VAL A 311 -12.83 -13.25 -7.60
C VAL A 311 -13.69 -12.78 -6.42
N GLU A 312 -14.83 -12.12 -6.70
CA GLU A 312 -15.74 -11.62 -5.68
C GLU A 312 -17.18 -11.98 -6.07
N PRO A 313 -18.02 -12.42 -5.14
CA PRO A 313 -19.44 -12.68 -5.40
C PRO A 313 -20.20 -11.36 -5.51
N MET A 314 -21.31 -11.34 -6.27
CA MET A 314 -22.20 -10.18 -6.36
C MET A 314 -23.15 -10.04 -5.17
N CYS A 315 -23.39 -11.14 -4.44
CA CYS A 315 -24.25 -11.18 -3.26
C CYS A 315 -23.41 -11.52 -2.02
N GLU A 316 -23.79 -10.99 -0.85
CA GLU A 316 -23.09 -11.22 0.43
C GLU A 316 -22.92 -12.70 0.79
N ASP A 317 -23.94 -13.52 0.52
CA ASP A 317 -23.92 -14.97 0.76
C ASP A 317 -23.41 -15.79 -0.45
N GLY A 318 -22.98 -15.12 -1.51
CA GLY A 318 -22.49 -15.73 -2.75
C GLY A 318 -21.09 -16.34 -2.59
N LYS A 319 -20.71 -17.15 -3.58
CA LYS A 319 -19.35 -17.67 -3.72
C LYS A 319 -18.83 -17.38 -5.12
N SER A 320 -17.67 -16.76 -5.19
CA SER A 320 -16.99 -16.55 -6.47
C SER A 320 -16.36 -17.85 -6.98
N LEU A 321 -15.98 -17.85 -8.26
CA LEU A 321 -15.21 -18.97 -8.83
C LEU A 321 -13.96 -19.24 -7.98
N LEU A 322 -13.19 -18.19 -7.64
CA LEU A 322 -11.98 -18.32 -6.83
C LEU A 322 -12.27 -18.96 -5.46
N ASN A 323 -13.36 -18.58 -4.78
CA ASN A 323 -13.72 -19.17 -3.49
C ASN A 323 -13.97 -20.69 -3.58
N VAL A 324 -14.45 -21.18 -4.73
CA VAL A 324 -14.72 -22.59 -4.96
C VAL A 324 -13.47 -23.39 -5.29
N ILE A 325 -12.61 -22.84 -6.18
CA ILE A 325 -11.43 -23.55 -6.71
C ILE A 325 -10.19 -23.40 -5.85
N ASP A 326 -10.10 -22.37 -4.99
CA ASP A 326 -8.91 -22.15 -4.16
C ASP A 326 -8.80 -23.23 -3.07
N ARG A 327 -7.91 -24.18 -3.32
CA ARG A 327 -7.47 -25.23 -2.40
C ARG A 327 -5.97 -25.14 -2.12
N THR A 328 -5.38 -23.98 -2.40
CA THR A 328 -3.95 -23.74 -2.16
C THR A 328 -3.62 -23.85 -0.68
N VAL A 329 -2.45 -24.41 -0.38
CA VAL A 329 -2.00 -24.69 0.99
C VAL A 329 -0.99 -23.64 1.49
N CYS A 330 -0.53 -22.75 0.62
CA CYS A 330 0.36 -21.66 1.00
C CYS A 330 -0.12 -20.31 0.41
N PRO A 331 0.17 -19.19 1.08
CA PRO A 331 -0.25 -17.86 0.64
C PRO A 331 0.25 -17.47 -0.74
N MET A 332 1.49 -17.82 -1.09
CA MET A 332 2.06 -17.57 -2.42
C MET A 332 1.25 -18.26 -3.52
N GLY A 333 0.82 -19.52 -3.27
CA GLY A 333 -0.05 -20.25 -4.18
C GLY A 333 -1.41 -19.59 -4.37
N ALA A 334 -2.02 -19.07 -3.30
CA ALA A 334 -3.30 -18.35 -3.36
C ALA A 334 -3.19 -17.08 -4.21
N ARG A 335 -2.14 -16.27 -4.01
CA ARG A 335 -1.86 -15.07 -4.83
C ARG A 335 -1.65 -15.43 -6.29
N LEU A 336 -0.91 -16.50 -6.57
CA LEU A 336 -0.68 -16.97 -7.94
C LEU A 336 -1.97 -17.47 -8.61
N LEU A 337 -2.82 -18.25 -7.90
CA LEU A 337 -4.09 -18.72 -8.42
C LEU A 337 -5.04 -17.57 -8.74
N ARG A 338 -5.14 -16.56 -7.86
CA ARG A 338 -5.92 -15.34 -8.11
C ARG A 338 -5.43 -14.65 -9.39
N ARG A 339 -4.12 -14.53 -9.57
CA ARG A 339 -3.54 -13.95 -10.79
C ARG A 339 -3.86 -14.75 -12.03
N TRP A 340 -3.77 -16.07 -11.98
CA TRP A 340 -4.11 -16.92 -13.11
C TRP A 340 -5.59 -16.82 -13.50
N THR A 341 -6.47 -16.63 -12.54
CA THR A 341 -7.89 -16.42 -12.78
C THR A 341 -8.18 -15.10 -13.48
N LEU A 342 -7.45 -14.03 -13.11
CA LEU A 342 -7.62 -12.69 -13.70
C LEU A 342 -6.86 -12.50 -15.02
N PHE A 343 -5.81 -13.28 -15.26
CA PHE A 343 -4.94 -13.21 -16.43
C PHE A 343 -4.82 -14.59 -17.12
N PRO A 344 -5.90 -15.09 -17.75
CA PRO A 344 -5.87 -16.38 -18.45
C PRO A 344 -4.90 -16.34 -19.64
N LEU A 345 -4.15 -17.41 -19.84
CA LEU A 345 -3.19 -17.52 -20.93
C LEU A 345 -3.88 -17.62 -22.29
N LYS A 346 -3.22 -17.14 -23.36
CA LYS A 346 -3.62 -17.32 -24.77
C LYS A 346 -2.84 -18.42 -25.46
N SER A 347 -1.61 -18.65 -25.06
CA SER A 347 -0.72 -19.62 -25.70
C SER A 347 -1.17 -21.03 -25.40
N VAL A 348 -1.59 -21.77 -26.43
CA VAL A 348 -1.98 -23.18 -26.32
C VAL A 348 -0.87 -24.04 -25.74
N LYS A 349 0.41 -23.78 -26.12
CA LYS A 349 1.55 -24.47 -25.55
C LYS A 349 1.63 -24.28 -24.03
N GLN A 350 1.59 -23.03 -23.55
CA GLN A 350 1.65 -22.75 -22.10
C GLN A 350 0.45 -23.28 -21.31
N ILE A 351 -0.72 -23.33 -21.96
CA ILE A 351 -1.91 -23.96 -21.37
C ILE A 351 -1.69 -25.47 -21.23
N ASN A 352 -1.21 -26.13 -22.28
CA ASN A 352 -0.92 -27.56 -22.26
C ASN A 352 0.19 -27.89 -21.25
N ASP A 353 1.26 -27.10 -21.18
CA ASP A 353 2.32 -27.27 -20.18
C ASP A 353 1.76 -27.29 -18.74
N ARG A 354 0.75 -26.43 -18.43
CA ARG A 354 0.06 -26.46 -17.13
C ARG A 354 -0.84 -27.69 -16.96
N LEU A 355 -1.56 -28.07 -18.01
CA LEU A 355 -2.44 -29.23 -17.98
C LEU A 355 -1.65 -30.54 -17.83
N ASP A 356 -0.47 -30.65 -18.44
CA ASP A 356 0.43 -31.78 -18.29
C ASP A 356 0.90 -31.98 -16.85
N VAL A 357 1.18 -30.87 -16.14
CA VAL A 357 1.49 -30.92 -14.69
C VAL A 357 0.28 -31.35 -13.87
N VAL A 358 -0.91 -30.85 -14.20
CA VAL A 358 -2.16 -31.28 -13.52
C VAL A 358 -2.41 -32.77 -13.74
N GLU A 359 -2.24 -33.26 -14.98
CA GLU A 359 -2.39 -34.70 -15.32
C GLU A 359 -1.38 -35.54 -14.56
N HIS A 360 -0.12 -35.11 -14.47
CA HIS A 360 0.91 -35.79 -13.70
C HIS A 360 0.47 -35.99 -12.23
N PHE A 361 0.09 -34.92 -11.54
CA PHE A 361 -0.36 -34.99 -10.14
C PHE A 361 -1.74 -35.65 -9.98
N PHE A 362 -2.55 -35.73 -11.02
CA PHE A 362 -3.79 -36.51 -10.99
C PHE A 362 -3.50 -38.03 -10.94
N LYS A 363 -2.47 -38.45 -11.69
CA LYS A 363 -2.01 -39.86 -11.75
C LYS A 363 -1.12 -40.25 -10.56
N ASP A 364 -0.22 -39.35 -10.13
CA ASP A 364 0.71 -39.60 -9.01
C ASP A 364 0.15 -38.99 -7.72
N ARG A 365 -0.59 -39.82 -6.97
CA ARG A 365 -1.17 -39.41 -5.68
C ARG A 365 -0.10 -39.20 -4.61
N GLU A 366 0.91 -40.08 -4.53
CA GLU A 366 1.93 -40.01 -3.49
C GLU A 366 2.82 -38.75 -3.66
N GLY A 367 3.23 -38.46 -4.90
CA GLY A 367 3.97 -37.26 -5.23
C GLY A 367 3.15 -36.00 -4.94
N ARG A 368 1.86 -35.98 -5.28
CA ARG A 368 0.97 -34.87 -4.93
C ARG A 368 0.88 -34.63 -3.43
N GLU A 369 0.71 -35.68 -2.61
CA GLU A 369 0.64 -35.59 -1.16
C GLU A 369 1.97 -35.14 -0.56
N LEU A 370 3.12 -35.56 -1.14
CA LEU A 370 4.45 -35.10 -0.73
C LEU A 370 4.60 -33.60 -0.99
N ILE A 371 4.33 -33.16 -2.22
CA ILE A 371 4.47 -31.75 -2.60
C ILE A 371 3.54 -30.87 -1.76
N GLN A 372 2.29 -31.30 -1.53
CA GLN A 372 1.35 -30.57 -0.71
C GLN A 372 1.88 -30.34 0.72
N ARG A 373 2.38 -31.40 1.38
CA ARG A 373 2.96 -31.29 2.72
C ARG A 373 4.17 -30.35 2.78
N GLN A 374 5.03 -30.39 1.75
CA GLN A 374 6.19 -29.50 1.71
C GLN A 374 5.76 -28.04 1.48
N LEU A 375 4.78 -27.78 0.60
CA LEU A 375 4.26 -26.42 0.37
C LEU A 375 3.59 -25.82 1.62
N GLU A 376 2.95 -26.61 2.46
CA GLU A 376 2.43 -26.17 3.75
C GLU A 376 3.56 -25.64 4.66
N LEU A 377 4.74 -26.30 4.64
CA LEU A 377 5.91 -25.91 5.41
C LEU A 377 6.63 -24.68 4.82
N VAL A 378 6.57 -24.48 3.50
CA VAL A 378 7.15 -23.30 2.84
C VAL A 378 6.45 -22.01 3.30
N GLY A 379 5.14 -22.03 3.52
CA GLY A 379 4.39 -20.88 4.02
C GLY A 379 4.47 -19.64 3.10
N ASP A 380 4.71 -18.45 3.69
CA ASP A 380 4.83 -17.19 2.95
C ASP A 380 6.28 -16.67 2.92
N MET A 381 7.11 -17.32 2.13
CA MET A 381 8.53 -16.99 2.00
C MET A 381 8.75 -15.58 1.46
N GLU A 382 7.94 -15.12 0.51
CA GLU A 382 8.05 -13.78 -0.07
C GLU A 382 7.96 -12.70 1.02
N ARG A 383 6.94 -12.77 1.88
CA ARG A 383 6.75 -11.80 2.97
C ARG A 383 7.77 -11.97 4.10
N LEU A 384 8.28 -13.16 4.32
CA LEU A 384 9.35 -13.38 5.31
C LEU A 384 10.66 -12.72 4.85
N VAL A 385 11.04 -12.87 3.57
CA VAL A 385 12.24 -12.24 3.00
C VAL A 385 12.16 -10.70 3.09
N SER A 386 11.01 -10.12 2.78
CA SER A 386 10.80 -8.67 2.93
C SER A 386 11.00 -8.19 4.37
N LYS A 387 10.49 -8.95 5.36
CA LYS A 387 10.68 -8.63 6.78
C LYS A 387 12.15 -8.73 7.22
N VAL A 388 12.92 -9.64 6.63
CA VAL A 388 14.38 -9.69 6.85
C VAL A 388 15.03 -8.42 6.33
N ALA A 389 14.72 -8.01 5.10
CA ALA A 389 15.31 -6.84 4.47
C ALA A 389 15.05 -5.54 5.25
N VAL A 390 13.85 -5.39 5.83
CA VAL A 390 13.49 -4.23 6.66
C VAL A 390 13.86 -4.38 8.14
N GLY A 391 14.51 -5.49 8.54
CA GLY A 391 14.93 -5.73 9.92
C GLY A 391 13.78 -5.94 10.93
N ARG A 392 12.58 -6.35 10.45
CA ARG A 392 11.37 -6.52 11.27
C ARG A 392 10.96 -7.98 11.48
N ILE A 393 11.82 -8.93 11.12
CA ILE A 393 11.54 -10.35 11.32
C ILE A 393 11.66 -10.73 12.80
N SER A 394 10.68 -11.47 13.32
CA SER A 394 10.71 -12.01 14.67
C SER A 394 11.49 -13.34 14.74
N PRO A 395 11.97 -13.78 15.94
CA PRO A 395 12.62 -15.09 16.09
C PRO A 395 11.74 -16.26 15.63
N ARG A 396 10.43 -16.19 15.84
CA ARG A 396 9.49 -17.23 15.37
C ARG A 396 9.40 -17.28 13.84
N GLU A 397 9.36 -16.13 13.20
CA GLU A 397 9.35 -16.02 11.74
C GLU A 397 10.69 -16.47 11.13
N MET A 398 11.81 -16.26 11.81
CA MET A 398 13.10 -16.81 11.40
C MET A 398 13.11 -18.35 11.41
N VAL A 399 12.48 -18.98 12.42
CA VAL A 399 12.30 -20.43 12.45
C VAL A 399 11.38 -20.90 11.30
N GLN A 400 10.33 -20.15 10.98
CA GLN A 400 9.47 -20.45 9.82
C GLN A 400 10.29 -20.39 8.52
N MET A 401 11.13 -19.38 8.35
CA MET A 401 12.01 -19.25 7.18
C MET A 401 12.99 -20.43 7.06
N LYS A 402 13.60 -20.87 8.16
CA LYS A 402 14.42 -22.10 8.20
C LYS A 402 13.63 -23.31 7.73
N ASN A 403 12.42 -23.52 8.26
CA ASN A 403 11.57 -24.66 7.88
C ASN A 403 11.18 -24.59 6.39
N ALA A 404 10.89 -23.40 5.90
CA ALA A 404 10.60 -23.17 4.49
C ALA A 404 11.77 -23.53 3.57
N LEU A 405 13.00 -23.10 3.91
CA LEU A 405 14.20 -23.46 3.16
C LEU A 405 14.46 -24.98 3.16
N ASN A 406 14.22 -25.65 4.28
CA ASN A 406 14.34 -27.11 4.37
C ASN A 406 13.29 -27.82 3.49
N ALA A 407 12.08 -27.28 3.38
CA ALA A 407 11.00 -27.86 2.57
C ALA A 407 11.24 -27.72 1.05
N VAL A 408 12.07 -26.79 0.60
CA VAL A 408 12.39 -26.62 -0.83
C VAL A 408 13.22 -27.79 -1.36
N ALA A 409 14.11 -28.37 -0.57
CA ALA A 409 15.01 -29.43 -1.04
C ALA A 409 14.25 -30.71 -1.51
N PRO A 410 13.29 -31.29 -0.75
CA PRO A 410 12.50 -32.43 -1.22
C PRO A 410 11.59 -32.08 -2.39
N ILE A 411 11.09 -30.83 -2.50
CA ILE A 411 10.32 -30.38 -3.69
C ILE A 411 11.23 -30.42 -4.92
N LYS A 412 12.45 -29.87 -4.81
CA LYS A 412 13.44 -29.87 -5.89
C LYS A 412 13.76 -31.30 -6.34
N ALA A 413 14.11 -32.18 -5.43
CA ALA A 413 14.45 -33.57 -5.71
C ALA A 413 13.31 -34.29 -6.44
N TYR A 414 12.08 -34.18 -5.96
CA TYR A 414 10.91 -34.73 -6.62
C TYR A 414 10.72 -34.21 -8.04
N CYS A 415 10.85 -32.89 -8.25
CA CYS A 415 10.70 -32.29 -9.56
C CYS A 415 11.80 -32.73 -10.54
N GLU A 416 13.03 -32.86 -10.11
CA GLU A 416 14.16 -33.30 -10.94
C GLU A 416 14.01 -34.77 -11.37
N ASP A 417 13.44 -35.62 -10.52
CA ASP A 417 13.22 -37.05 -10.78
C ASP A 417 11.91 -37.36 -11.53
N ALA A 418 11.05 -36.37 -11.73
CA ALA A 418 9.75 -36.56 -12.37
C ALA A 418 9.87 -36.88 -13.87
N ASP A 419 9.01 -37.78 -14.39
CA ASP A 419 8.93 -38.05 -15.83
C ASP A 419 8.35 -36.90 -16.67
N ASN A 420 7.76 -35.89 -16.01
CA ASN A 420 7.19 -34.71 -16.63
C ASN A 420 8.26 -33.64 -16.94
N ALA A 421 8.43 -33.25 -18.21
CA ALA A 421 9.43 -32.30 -18.65
C ALA A 421 9.28 -30.90 -18.03
N VAL A 422 8.05 -30.45 -17.75
CA VAL A 422 7.78 -29.15 -17.14
C VAL A 422 8.21 -29.16 -15.68
N LEU A 423 7.93 -30.24 -14.95
CA LEU A 423 8.36 -30.40 -13.56
C LEU A 423 9.88 -30.49 -13.46
N ARG A 424 10.57 -31.21 -14.36
CA ARG A 424 12.04 -31.22 -14.39
C ARG A 424 12.61 -29.84 -14.60
N SER A 425 12.05 -29.06 -15.50
CA SER A 425 12.47 -27.67 -15.72
C SER A 425 12.28 -26.80 -14.45
N PHE A 426 11.22 -27.01 -13.67
CA PHE A 426 11.06 -26.34 -12.39
C PHE A 426 12.11 -26.80 -11.37
N GLY A 427 12.40 -28.11 -11.29
CA GLY A 427 13.44 -28.66 -10.42
C GLY A 427 14.81 -28.05 -10.69
N GLU A 428 15.21 -27.95 -11.98
CA GLU A 428 16.46 -27.32 -12.41
C GLU A 428 16.56 -25.85 -12.01
N GLN A 429 15.44 -25.10 -12.09
CA GLN A 429 15.40 -23.68 -11.74
C GLN A 429 15.35 -23.42 -10.23
N LEU A 430 14.85 -24.38 -9.42
CA LEU A 430 14.75 -24.23 -7.98
C LEU A 430 16.14 -24.23 -7.33
N ASN A 431 16.44 -23.19 -6.55
CA ASN A 431 17.62 -23.12 -5.71
C ASN A 431 17.26 -23.49 -4.27
N ALA A 432 17.80 -24.59 -3.77
CA ALA A 432 17.57 -25.04 -2.38
C ALA A 432 18.36 -24.23 -1.34
N CYS A 433 19.10 -23.19 -1.74
CA CYS A 433 19.85 -22.27 -0.87
C CYS A 433 20.69 -22.97 0.22
N ALA A 434 21.39 -24.08 -0.14
CA ALA A 434 22.11 -24.93 0.80
C ALA A 434 23.10 -24.15 1.68
N SER A 435 23.81 -23.16 1.12
CA SER A 435 24.77 -22.33 1.86
C SER A 435 24.16 -21.49 2.99
N ILE A 436 22.85 -21.16 2.90
CA ILE A 436 22.12 -20.42 3.94
C ILE A 436 21.44 -21.40 4.89
N ARG A 437 20.88 -22.48 4.35
CA ARG A 437 20.17 -23.51 5.10
C ARG A 437 21.06 -24.22 6.12
N ASP A 438 22.30 -24.52 5.74
CA ASP A 438 23.23 -25.33 6.53
C ASP A 438 24.01 -24.48 7.57
N ARG A 439 23.74 -23.18 7.67
CA ARG A 439 24.22 -22.28 8.72
C ARG A 439 23.26 -22.18 9.89
#